data_75f67c352dc2f02cb879c1d7c1155b58
#
_entry.id   75f67c352dc2f02cb879c1d7c1155b58
#
_cell.length_a   1.000
_cell.length_b   1.000
_cell.length_c   1.000
_cell.angle_alpha   90.00
_cell.angle_beta   90.00
_cell.angle_gamma   90.00
#
_symmetry.space_group_name_H-M   'P 1'
#
loop_
_entity.id
_entity.type
_entity.pdbx_description
1 polymer ?
#
loop_
_entity_poly.entity_id
_entity_poly.type
_entity_poly.pdbx_seq_one_letter_code
_entity_poly.pdbx_strand_id
1 'polypeptide(L)'
;MILTGNMSWTAAGVAALTFSIAGVAHAASAATADEAAIRAQTESWGKAYNSGDAKGVAAQYADDALLLPPGSSSVSGQAAILDYFTKDIANSRAGGAVFVLNPKTDVGVSGNMGWESGTYKVTVKGAVVETGKFLSVSRKKDGKWQYVRDTWNADAPIAAPAPAAPAAPAAPKAAAAPSTPK
;
A
#
# COMPACT_ATOMS: atom_id res chain seq x y z
N MET A 1 -8.11 -3.43 -93.64
CA MET A 1 -7.03 -4.01 -92.85
C MET A 1 -7.14 -3.42 -91.46
N ILE A 2 -7.85 -4.07 -90.56
CA ILE A 2 -8.21 -3.59 -89.26
C ILE A 2 -7.41 -4.42 -88.22
N LEU A 3 -6.51 -3.77 -87.54
CA LEU A 3 -5.73 -4.37 -86.40
C LEU A 3 -6.48 -4.16 -85.10
N THR A 4 -7.00 -5.20 -84.54
CA THR A 4 -7.56 -5.26 -83.17
C THR A 4 -6.43 -5.53 -82.20
N GLY A 5 -6.04 -4.54 -81.37
CA GLY A 5 -5.12 -4.68 -80.31
C GLY A 5 -5.85 -5.16 -78.98
N ASN A 6 -5.48 -6.32 -78.53
CA ASN A 6 -5.95 -6.85 -77.26
C ASN A 6 -5.13 -6.17 -76.07
N MET A 7 -5.82 -5.47 -75.24
CA MET A 7 -5.24 -4.89 -74.01
C MET A 7 -5.53 -5.80 -72.83
N SER A 8 -4.54 -6.57 -72.41
CA SER A 8 -4.58 -7.41 -71.23
C SER A 8 -4.40 -6.57 -69.97
N TRP A 9 -5.41 -6.55 -69.14
CA TRP A 9 -5.38 -5.94 -67.82
C TRP A 9 -4.75 -6.96 -66.85
N THR A 10 -3.58 -6.68 -66.35
CA THR A 10 -2.97 -7.39 -65.22
C THR A 10 -3.63 -6.90 -63.95
N ALA A 11 -4.36 -7.80 -63.26
CA ALA A 11 -4.92 -7.56 -61.94
C ALA A 11 -3.78 -7.44 -60.92
N ALA A 12 -3.54 -6.23 -60.42
CA ALA A 12 -2.68 -6.02 -59.26
C ALA A 12 -3.38 -6.56 -58.03
N GLY A 13 -2.80 -7.61 -57.45
CA GLY A 13 -3.28 -8.21 -56.17
C GLY A 13 -3.12 -7.24 -55.01
N VAL A 14 -4.24 -6.80 -54.46
CA VAL A 14 -4.25 -6.08 -53.15
C VAL A 14 -4.01 -7.10 -52.07
N ALA A 15 -2.77 -7.14 -51.54
CA ALA A 15 -2.48 -7.88 -50.32
C ALA A 15 -3.13 -7.14 -49.14
N ALA A 16 -4.27 -7.65 -48.68
CA ALA A 16 -4.89 -7.20 -47.45
C ALA A 16 -4.02 -7.62 -46.27
N LEU A 17 -3.31 -6.67 -45.64
CA LEU A 17 -2.67 -6.86 -44.36
C LEU A 17 -3.79 -7.00 -43.30
N THR A 18 -4.13 -8.22 -42.93
CA THR A 18 -4.95 -8.50 -41.73
C THR A 18 -4.08 -8.29 -40.50
N PHE A 19 -4.09 -7.08 -39.97
CA PHE A 19 -3.53 -6.84 -38.63
C PHE A 19 -4.36 -7.62 -37.60
N SER A 20 -3.72 -8.57 -36.93
CA SER A 20 -4.35 -9.42 -35.93
C SER A 20 -4.76 -8.60 -34.71
N ILE A 21 -6.05 -8.27 -34.59
CA ILE A 21 -6.66 -7.58 -33.43
C ILE A 21 -6.59 -8.45 -32.16
N ALA A 22 -6.29 -9.75 -32.28
CA ALA A 22 -6.20 -10.68 -31.17
C ALA A 22 -5.15 -10.33 -30.12
N GLY A 23 -4.05 -9.66 -30.48
CA GLY A 23 -2.98 -9.28 -29.55
C GLY A 23 -3.40 -8.18 -28.55
N VAL A 24 -4.22 -7.23 -28.98
CA VAL A 24 -4.65 -6.10 -28.14
C VAL A 24 -5.68 -6.55 -27.10
N ALA A 25 -6.58 -7.44 -27.45
CA ALA A 25 -7.57 -7.99 -26.51
C ALA A 25 -6.93 -8.84 -25.40
N HIS A 26 -5.87 -9.61 -25.70
CA HIS A 26 -5.14 -10.38 -24.72
C HIS A 26 -4.36 -9.51 -23.73
N ALA A 27 -3.70 -8.47 -24.20
CA ALA A 27 -2.97 -7.52 -23.37
C ALA A 27 -3.90 -6.74 -22.42
N ALA A 28 -5.05 -6.29 -22.88
CA ALA A 28 -6.05 -5.61 -22.07
C ALA A 28 -6.64 -6.53 -20.98
N SER A 29 -6.91 -7.79 -21.29
CA SER A 29 -7.41 -8.80 -20.33
C SER A 29 -6.36 -9.12 -19.26
N ALA A 30 -5.07 -9.23 -19.64
CA ALA A 30 -3.98 -9.47 -18.69
C ALA A 30 -3.76 -8.27 -17.76
N ALA A 31 -3.82 -7.04 -18.26
CA ALA A 31 -3.69 -5.82 -17.44
C ALA A 31 -4.80 -5.76 -16.39
N THR A 32 -6.05 -6.06 -16.76
CA THR A 32 -7.20 -6.08 -15.82
C THR A 32 -7.04 -7.16 -14.73
N ALA A 33 -6.51 -8.34 -15.08
CA ALA A 33 -6.25 -9.40 -14.13
C ALA A 33 -5.11 -9.03 -13.15
N ASP A 34 -4.08 -8.36 -13.64
CA ASP A 34 -2.97 -7.90 -12.82
C ASP A 34 -3.38 -6.74 -11.89
N GLU A 35 -4.21 -5.82 -12.34
CA GLU A 35 -4.81 -4.78 -11.49
C GLU A 35 -5.66 -5.39 -10.36
N ALA A 36 -6.48 -6.40 -10.69
CA ALA A 36 -7.27 -7.12 -9.68
C ALA A 36 -6.38 -7.84 -8.67
N ALA A 37 -5.25 -8.43 -9.12
CA ALA A 37 -4.29 -9.08 -8.23
C ALA A 37 -3.58 -8.11 -7.29
N ILE A 38 -3.26 -6.89 -7.75
CA ILE A 38 -2.69 -5.83 -6.91
C ILE A 38 -3.70 -5.38 -5.84
N ARG A 39 -4.97 -5.17 -6.20
CA ARG A 39 -6.03 -4.85 -5.22
C ARG A 39 -6.20 -5.98 -4.19
N ALA A 40 -6.19 -7.23 -4.62
CA ALA A 40 -6.29 -8.38 -3.74
C ALA A 40 -5.07 -8.49 -2.79
N GLN A 41 -3.88 -8.10 -3.24
CA GLN A 41 -2.69 -8.00 -2.39
C GLN A 41 -2.91 -6.98 -1.26
N THR A 42 -3.37 -5.77 -1.58
CA THR A 42 -3.65 -4.72 -0.60
C THR A 42 -4.75 -5.11 0.39
N GLU A 43 -5.82 -5.76 -0.07
CA GLU A 43 -6.84 -6.32 0.82
C GLU A 43 -6.27 -7.38 1.76
N SER A 44 -5.40 -8.27 1.25
CA SER A 44 -4.76 -9.32 2.05
C SER A 44 -3.82 -8.71 3.10
N TRP A 45 -3.10 -7.65 2.73
CA TRP A 45 -2.27 -6.87 3.64
C TRP A 45 -3.12 -6.30 4.79
N GLY A 46 -4.23 -5.63 4.48
CA GLY A 46 -5.13 -5.05 5.47
C GLY A 46 -5.74 -6.09 6.43
N LYS A 47 -6.12 -7.26 5.90
CA LYS A 47 -6.62 -8.39 6.71
C LYS A 47 -5.53 -8.92 7.67
N ALA A 48 -4.30 -9.13 7.18
CA ALA A 48 -3.17 -9.57 7.99
C ALA A 48 -2.84 -8.55 9.09
N TYR A 49 -2.80 -7.25 8.74
CA TYR A 49 -2.56 -6.18 9.69
C TYR A 49 -3.58 -6.19 10.84
N ASN A 50 -4.86 -6.18 10.52
CA ASN A 50 -5.93 -6.15 11.51
C ASN A 50 -6.02 -7.42 12.35
N SER A 51 -5.62 -8.58 11.81
CA SER A 51 -5.56 -9.84 12.57
C SER A 51 -4.35 -9.94 13.50
N GLY A 52 -3.34 -9.07 13.33
CA GLY A 52 -2.11 -9.13 14.11
C GLY A 52 -1.03 -10.01 13.48
N ASP A 53 -1.21 -10.41 12.23
CA ASP A 53 -0.27 -11.26 11.51
C ASP A 53 0.83 -10.44 10.82
N ALA A 54 1.83 -10.04 11.58
CA ALA A 54 2.99 -9.31 11.05
C ALA A 54 3.76 -10.10 9.99
N LYS A 55 3.78 -11.44 10.08
CA LYS A 55 4.41 -12.29 9.05
C LYS A 55 3.63 -12.25 7.74
N GLY A 56 2.30 -12.33 7.82
CA GLY A 56 1.41 -12.20 6.67
C GLY A 56 1.52 -10.83 6.01
N VAL A 57 1.68 -9.75 6.79
CA VAL A 57 1.99 -8.42 6.27
C VAL A 57 3.33 -8.42 5.56
N ALA A 58 4.42 -8.84 6.20
CA ALA A 58 5.77 -8.84 5.61
C ALA A 58 5.88 -9.71 4.35
N ALA A 59 5.12 -10.81 4.26
CA ALA A 59 5.09 -11.69 3.09
C ALA A 59 4.54 -11.03 1.81
N GLN A 60 3.89 -9.85 1.93
CA GLN A 60 3.46 -9.04 0.79
C GLN A 60 4.60 -8.22 0.17
N TYR A 61 5.74 -8.09 0.85
CA TYR A 61 6.89 -7.31 0.40
C TYR A 61 7.94 -8.20 -0.24
N ALA A 62 8.62 -7.67 -1.26
CA ALA A 62 9.78 -8.31 -1.87
C ALA A 62 10.99 -8.22 -0.93
N ASP A 63 11.99 -9.10 -1.14
CA ASP A 63 13.21 -9.13 -0.31
C ASP A 63 13.99 -7.80 -0.35
N ASP A 64 13.91 -7.05 -1.47
CA ASP A 64 14.55 -5.76 -1.70
C ASP A 64 13.58 -4.57 -1.55
N ALA A 65 12.45 -4.77 -0.89
CA ALA A 65 11.46 -3.74 -0.69
C ALA A 65 11.98 -2.60 0.21
N LEU A 66 11.49 -1.41 -0.05
CA LEU A 66 11.71 -0.21 0.77
C LEU A 66 10.38 0.33 1.28
N LEU A 67 10.21 0.30 2.59
CA LEU A 67 9.10 0.93 3.29
C LEU A 67 9.51 2.35 3.68
N LEU A 68 8.61 3.31 3.46
CA LEU A 68 8.82 4.74 3.70
C LEU A 68 7.75 5.25 4.70
N PRO A 69 7.87 4.89 5.98
CA PRO A 69 6.87 5.26 6.98
C PRO A 69 6.93 6.75 7.30
N PRO A 70 5.80 7.41 7.59
CA PRO A 70 5.76 8.81 7.95
C PRO A 70 6.50 9.06 9.28
N GLY A 71 7.28 10.15 9.33
CA GLY A 71 7.97 10.57 10.54
C GLY A 71 9.09 9.66 11.03
N SER A 72 9.50 8.67 10.22
CA SER A 72 10.54 7.70 10.56
C SER A 72 11.51 7.50 9.40
N SER A 73 12.68 6.93 9.70
CA SER A 73 13.62 6.53 8.66
C SER A 73 13.04 5.40 7.80
N SER A 74 13.49 5.31 6.56
CA SER A 74 13.13 4.20 5.67
C SER A 74 13.58 2.85 6.23
N VAL A 75 12.79 1.81 5.95
CA VAL A 75 13.04 0.43 6.36
C VAL A 75 13.29 -0.42 5.12
N SER A 76 14.45 -1.04 5.02
CA SER A 76 14.88 -1.77 3.84
C SER A 76 14.92 -3.27 4.07
N GLY A 77 14.31 -4.02 3.17
CA GLY A 77 14.29 -5.47 3.14
C GLY A 77 13.19 -6.11 3.98
N GLN A 78 12.72 -7.27 3.54
CA GLN A 78 11.57 -7.96 4.13
C GLN A 78 11.74 -8.25 5.64
N ALA A 79 12.95 -8.63 6.09
CA ALA A 79 13.20 -8.92 7.50
C ALA A 79 13.03 -7.69 8.39
N ALA A 80 13.59 -6.54 7.99
CA ALA A 80 13.44 -5.29 8.73
C ALA A 80 11.99 -4.77 8.69
N ILE A 81 11.28 -5.00 7.57
CA ILE A 81 9.85 -4.70 7.43
C ILE A 81 9.00 -5.56 8.38
N LEU A 82 9.35 -6.84 8.55
CA LEU A 82 8.72 -7.71 9.56
C LEU A 82 8.90 -7.16 10.98
N ASP A 83 10.11 -6.74 11.32
CA ASP A 83 10.39 -6.15 12.64
C ASP A 83 9.63 -4.85 12.87
N TYR A 84 9.52 -4.02 11.83
CA TYR A 84 8.73 -2.79 11.86
C TYR A 84 7.26 -3.09 12.15
N PHE A 85 6.61 -3.93 11.33
CA PHE A 85 5.18 -4.23 11.50
C PHE A 85 4.88 -5.07 12.75
N THR A 86 5.83 -5.85 13.26
CA THR A 86 5.66 -6.52 14.56
C THR A 86 5.42 -5.51 15.68
N LYS A 87 6.16 -4.41 15.69
CA LYS A 87 6.03 -3.35 16.69
C LYS A 87 4.81 -2.48 16.44
N ASP A 88 4.62 -2.09 15.17
CA ASP A 88 3.53 -1.21 14.75
C ASP A 88 2.15 -1.85 15.01
N ILE A 89 1.97 -3.10 14.62
CA ILE A 89 0.74 -3.88 14.88
C ILE A 89 0.50 -4.05 16.38
N ALA A 90 1.55 -4.33 17.17
CA ALA A 90 1.40 -4.47 18.61
C ALA A 90 0.89 -3.17 19.25
N ASN A 91 1.43 -2.02 18.85
CA ASN A 91 1.00 -0.70 19.30
C ASN A 91 -0.43 -0.37 18.86
N SER A 92 -0.75 -0.62 17.59
CA SER A 92 -2.08 -0.42 17.02
C SER A 92 -3.14 -1.21 17.80
N ARG A 93 -2.90 -2.49 18.04
CA ARG A 93 -3.80 -3.38 18.78
C ARG A 93 -3.96 -2.98 20.25
N ALA A 94 -2.88 -2.57 20.90
CA ALA A 94 -2.94 -2.08 22.28
C ALA A 94 -3.84 -0.83 22.39
N GLY A 95 -3.86 0.02 21.37
CA GLY A 95 -4.76 1.16 21.23
C GLY A 95 -6.20 0.80 20.82
N GLY A 96 -6.47 -0.45 20.46
CA GLY A 96 -7.77 -0.87 19.93
C GLY A 96 -8.07 -0.28 18.54
N ALA A 97 -7.03 0.03 17.78
CA ALA A 97 -7.14 0.60 16.46
C ALA A 97 -7.48 -0.48 15.40
N VAL A 98 -8.31 -0.09 14.43
CA VAL A 98 -8.65 -0.90 13.26
C VAL A 98 -8.37 -0.09 12.01
N PHE A 99 -7.57 -0.65 11.12
CA PHE A 99 -7.23 -0.06 9.83
C PHE A 99 -8.30 -0.43 8.79
N VAL A 100 -8.83 0.55 8.07
CA VAL A 100 -9.88 0.36 7.09
C VAL A 100 -9.48 1.02 5.78
N LEU A 101 -9.23 0.19 4.76
CA LEU A 101 -8.98 0.64 3.40
C LEU A 101 -10.28 1.12 2.73
N ASN A 102 -10.19 2.18 1.94
CA ASN A 102 -11.24 2.52 1.00
C ASN A 102 -11.21 1.50 -0.15
N PRO A 103 -12.34 0.85 -0.49
CA PRO A 103 -12.37 -0.13 -1.58
C PRO A 103 -12.16 0.49 -2.97
N LYS A 104 -12.30 1.81 -3.11
CA LYS A 104 -12.02 2.53 -4.36
C LYS A 104 -10.56 2.98 -4.36
N THR A 105 -9.73 2.23 -5.07
CA THR A 105 -8.32 2.53 -5.28
C THR A 105 -8.07 2.76 -6.77
N ASP A 106 -7.04 3.55 -7.07
CA ASP A 106 -6.53 3.76 -8.41
C ASP A 106 -5.31 2.86 -8.62
N VAL A 107 -5.34 2.03 -9.67
CA VAL A 107 -4.31 1.02 -9.97
C VAL A 107 -3.89 1.14 -11.41
N GLY A 108 -2.59 1.04 -11.65
CA GLY A 108 -2.02 0.95 -12.98
C GLY A 108 -0.96 -0.14 -13.07
N VAL A 109 -0.84 -0.74 -14.25
CA VAL A 109 0.12 -1.81 -14.55
C VAL A 109 0.86 -1.52 -15.84
N SER A 110 2.17 -1.76 -15.83
CA SER A 110 3.02 -1.71 -17.02
C SER A 110 4.04 -2.86 -16.96
N GLY A 111 3.85 -3.88 -17.77
CA GLY A 111 4.70 -5.08 -17.77
C GLY A 111 4.63 -5.80 -16.42
N ASN A 112 5.77 -5.94 -15.78
CA ASN A 112 5.89 -6.57 -14.45
C ASN A 112 5.90 -5.56 -13.29
N MET A 113 5.61 -4.29 -13.55
CA MET A 113 5.50 -3.25 -12.53
C MET A 113 4.07 -2.74 -12.47
N GLY A 114 3.60 -2.43 -11.26
CA GLY A 114 2.31 -1.83 -11.03
C GLY A 114 2.33 -0.92 -9.82
N TRP A 115 1.30 -0.12 -9.68
CA TRP A 115 1.12 0.77 -8.54
C TRP A 115 -0.34 0.77 -8.10
N GLU A 116 -0.56 1.07 -6.86
CA GLU A 116 -1.88 1.31 -6.29
C GLU A 116 -1.83 2.51 -5.38
N SER A 117 -2.80 3.41 -5.50
CA SER A 117 -3.00 4.50 -4.57
C SER A 117 -4.43 4.54 -4.07
N GLY A 118 -4.61 5.01 -2.86
CA GLY A 118 -5.92 5.07 -2.25
C GLY A 118 -5.91 5.82 -0.93
N THR A 119 -7.05 5.76 -0.26
CA THR A 119 -7.23 6.34 1.06
C THR A 119 -7.55 5.29 2.10
N TYR A 120 -7.26 5.61 3.34
CA TYR A 120 -7.57 4.77 4.49
C TYR A 120 -8.14 5.59 5.64
N LYS A 121 -8.72 4.91 6.60
CA LYS A 121 -9.04 5.45 7.91
C LYS A 121 -8.62 4.49 9.01
N VAL A 122 -8.29 5.04 10.17
CA VAL A 122 -8.10 4.27 11.39
C VAL A 122 -9.25 4.59 12.33
N THR A 123 -9.84 3.55 12.92
CA THR A 123 -10.94 3.70 13.88
C THR A 123 -10.55 3.11 15.24
N VAL A 124 -10.99 3.74 16.32
CA VAL A 124 -10.89 3.22 17.69
C VAL A 124 -12.28 3.23 18.30
N LYS A 125 -12.78 2.09 18.77
CA LYS A 125 -14.14 1.93 19.30
C LYS A 125 -15.23 2.45 18.33
N GLY A 126 -14.98 2.30 17.02
CA GLY A 126 -15.89 2.74 15.95
C GLY A 126 -15.77 4.22 15.56
N ALA A 127 -15.09 5.05 16.34
CA ALA A 127 -14.84 6.45 15.98
C ALA A 127 -13.60 6.55 15.06
N VAL A 128 -13.69 7.36 13.99
CA VAL A 128 -12.55 7.66 13.12
C VAL A 128 -11.58 8.56 13.88
N VAL A 129 -10.34 8.10 14.04
CA VAL A 129 -9.28 8.84 14.73
C VAL A 129 -8.20 9.35 13.77
N GLU A 130 -8.10 8.75 12.58
CA GLU A 130 -7.18 9.17 11.53
C GLU A 130 -7.78 8.89 10.15
N THR A 131 -7.49 9.76 9.19
CA THR A 131 -7.64 9.50 7.75
C THR A 131 -6.33 9.77 7.05
N GLY A 132 -6.11 9.10 5.93
CA GLY A 132 -4.88 9.25 5.18
C GLY A 132 -4.93 8.64 3.79
N LYS A 133 -3.81 8.66 3.14
CA LYS A 133 -3.59 8.17 1.79
C LYS A 133 -2.31 7.38 1.69
N PHE A 134 -2.27 6.48 0.72
CA PHE A 134 -1.11 5.63 0.46
C PHE A 134 -0.78 5.57 -1.03
N LEU A 135 0.45 5.23 -1.32
CA LEU A 135 0.94 4.84 -2.64
C LEU A 135 1.89 3.66 -2.47
N SER A 136 1.55 2.57 -3.13
CA SER A 136 2.38 1.37 -3.18
C SER A 136 2.80 1.08 -4.61
N VAL A 137 4.05 0.67 -4.80
CA VAL A 137 4.56 0.15 -6.06
C VAL A 137 4.86 -1.32 -5.88
N SER A 138 4.33 -2.15 -6.78
CA SER A 138 4.50 -3.59 -6.76
C SER A 138 5.26 -4.08 -7.99
N ARG A 139 5.96 -5.19 -7.83
CA ARG A 139 6.63 -5.91 -8.90
C ARG A 139 6.11 -7.35 -8.95
N LYS A 140 5.80 -7.82 -10.15
CA LYS A 140 5.43 -9.21 -10.41
C LYS A 140 6.68 -10.05 -10.61
N LYS A 141 6.87 -11.07 -9.77
CA LYS A 141 7.93 -12.07 -9.87
C LYS A 141 7.32 -13.46 -9.68
N ASP A 142 7.62 -14.37 -10.58
CA ASP A 142 7.12 -15.75 -10.52
C ASP A 142 5.58 -15.84 -10.38
N GLY A 143 4.88 -14.96 -11.09
CA GLY A 143 3.40 -14.87 -11.08
C GLY A 143 2.80 -14.16 -9.87
N LYS A 144 3.61 -13.76 -8.87
CA LYS A 144 3.15 -13.11 -7.64
C LYS A 144 3.51 -11.63 -7.64
N TRP A 145 2.53 -10.77 -7.29
CA TRP A 145 2.76 -9.36 -7.03
C TRP A 145 3.29 -9.16 -5.60
N GLN A 146 4.31 -8.33 -5.44
CA GLN A 146 4.90 -7.99 -4.15
C GLN A 146 5.27 -6.52 -4.12
N TYR A 147 5.03 -5.84 -2.98
CA TYR A 147 5.44 -4.45 -2.79
C TYR A 147 6.97 -4.32 -2.87
N VAL A 148 7.44 -3.35 -3.65
CA VAL A 148 8.84 -2.94 -3.72
C VAL A 148 9.05 -1.55 -3.15
N ARG A 149 8.02 -0.69 -3.16
CA ARG A 149 7.99 0.62 -2.49
C ARG A 149 6.62 0.80 -1.87
N ASP A 150 6.59 1.30 -0.67
CA ASP A 150 5.34 1.53 0.03
C ASP A 150 5.46 2.73 0.96
N THR A 151 4.47 3.62 0.89
CA THR A 151 4.41 4.84 1.69
C THR A 151 2.98 5.25 1.96
N TRP A 152 2.75 5.88 3.08
CA TRP A 152 1.47 6.48 3.45
C TRP A 152 1.68 7.75 4.25
N ASN A 153 0.64 8.53 4.42
CA ASN A 153 0.63 9.66 5.35
C ASN A 153 -0.79 10.01 5.79
N ALA A 154 -0.91 10.47 7.03
CA ALA A 154 -2.15 11.03 7.52
C ALA A 154 -2.51 12.34 6.80
N ASP A 155 -3.80 12.66 6.72
CA ASP A 155 -4.30 13.92 6.12
C ASP A 155 -4.12 15.12 7.04
N ALA A 156 -4.16 14.88 8.35
CA ALA A 156 -3.85 15.87 9.36
C ALA A 156 -2.48 15.58 10.01
N PRO A 157 -1.77 16.60 10.49
CA PRO A 157 -0.58 16.36 11.30
C PRO A 157 -0.93 15.48 12.48
N ILE A 158 -0.09 14.48 12.78
CA ILE A 158 -0.20 13.71 14.02
C ILE A 158 -0.06 14.75 15.14
N ALA A 159 -1.12 14.90 15.96
CA ALA A 159 -1.05 15.80 17.11
C ALA A 159 0.17 15.39 17.95
N ALA A 160 1.11 16.33 18.13
CA ALA A 160 2.22 16.10 19.04
C ALA A 160 1.64 15.68 20.41
N PRO A 161 2.25 14.70 21.11
CA PRO A 161 1.81 14.37 22.46
C PRO A 161 1.68 15.68 23.26
N ALA A 162 0.52 15.89 23.89
CA ALA A 162 0.33 17.06 24.73
C ALA A 162 1.52 17.15 25.70
N PRO A 163 2.14 18.31 25.90
CA PRO A 163 3.21 18.46 26.88
C PRO A 163 2.73 17.87 28.18
N ALA A 164 3.52 16.97 28.78
CA ALA A 164 3.20 16.40 30.07
C ALA A 164 2.84 17.55 31.01
N ALA A 165 1.65 17.49 31.62
CA ALA A 165 1.25 18.52 32.58
C ALA A 165 2.39 18.67 33.62
N PRO A 166 2.78 19.90 34.01
CA PRO A 166 3.80 20.10 35.01
C PRO A 166 3.45 19.24 36.24
N ALA A 167 4.39 18.44 36.68
CA ALA A 167 4.20 17.65 37.88
C ALA A 167 3.72 18.60 39.00
N ALA A 168 2.60 18.29 39.63
CA ALA A 168 2.08 19.06 40.72
C ALA A 168 3.21 19.20 41.80
N PRO A 169 3.40 20.39 42.40
CA PRO A 169 4.40 20.57 43.43
C PRO A 169 4.21 19.54 44.52
N ALA A 170 5.26 18.81 44.88
CA ALA A 170 5.23 17.87 45.96
C ALA A 170 4.72 18.57 47.22
N ALA A 171 3.67 18.01 47.83
CA ALA A 171 3.14 18.55 49.08
C ALA A 171 4.27 18.66 50.14
N PRO A 172 4.35 19.77 50.91
CA PRO A 172 5.38 19.91 51.92
C PRO A 172 5.27 18.81 52.95
N LYS A 173 6.37 18.12 53.15
CA LYS A 173 6.53 17.04 54.16
C LYS A 173 6.20 17.64 55.52
N ALA A 174 5.14 17.16 56.15
CA ALA A 174 4.76 17.61 57.49
C ALA A 174 5.97 17.53 58.44
N ALA A 175 6.31 18.63 59.09
CA ALA A 175 7.34 18.71 60.10
C ALA A 175 6.90 17.87 61.29
N ALA A 176 7.75 16.94 61.72
CA ALA A 176 7.55 16.16 62.91
C ALA A 176 7.47 17.07 64.14
N ALA A 177 6.43 16.93 64.97
CA ALA A 177 6.26 17.66 66.20
C ALA A 177 7.40 17.30 67.21
N PRO A 178 7.92 18.26 67.99
CA PRO A 178 8.95 17.99 68.99
C PRO A 178 8.38 17.16 70.14
N SER A 179 9.07 16.08 70.45
CA SER A 179 8.80 15.25 71.66
C SER A 179 9.21 16.01 72.89
N THR A 180 8.28 16.23 73.81
CA THR A 180 8.56 16.78 75.17
C THR A 180 9.25 15.73 76.05
N PRO A 181 10.33 16.06 76.72
CA PRO A 181 10.95 15.21 77.71
C PRO A 181 10.18 15.25 79.07
N LYS A 182 10.05 14.08 79.72
CA LYS A 182 9.66 13.97 81.12
C LYS A 182 10.84 14.24 82.06
#